data_cbfa16dcd2e1ee5b2305d6bf55f5077e
#
_entry.id   cbfa16dcd2e1ee5b2305d6bf55f5077e
#
_cell.length_a   1.000
_cell.length_b   1.000
_cell.length_c   1.000
_cell.angle_alpha   90.00
_cell.angle_beta   90.00
_cell.angle_gamma   90.00
#
_symmetry.space_group_name_H-M   'P 1'
#
loop_
_entity.id
_entity.type
_entity.pdbx_description
1 polymer ?
#
loop_
_entity_poly.entity_id
_entity_poly.type
_entity_poly.pdbx_seq_one_letter_code
_entity_poly.pdbx_strand_id
1 'polypeptide(L)'
;MKQREPAIRITTAELLGADEVVVDEGGQSLALTELGLPLSRFLLAGKYGGRSDENERILIRVSDYFNDMTLVVGNYFAESLEIFEEINVEDPVVIVGKISLSTTQNQMSKRFYLEEIRKVSETEMKYFQALAVAFLKERIEKIAKVISSGMRDRQELSALMDSYRLGFGLSKRFELKGSIDVEKFLNLVSSFTEKLSRKNRQIVLDEIKESKEISLEELVRRLASKMSRENIEEELGNLLNDGELMEVRTGVYRYVP
;
A
#
# COMPACT_ATOMS: atom_id res chain seq x y z
N MET A 1 -10.65 29.74 5.65
CA MET A 1 -10.49 28.55 4.79
C MET A 1 -10.44 27.32 5.69
N LYS A 2 -11.33 26.32 5.51
CA LYS A 2 -11.16 25.05 6.20
C LYS A 2 -9.88 24.39 5.66
N GLN A 3 -8.95 24.05 6.55
CA GLN A 3 -7.72 23.36 6.19
C GLN A 3 -8.10 22.00 5.58
N ARG A 4 -7.56 21.65 4.41
CA ARG A 4 -7.82 20.35 3.80
C ARG A 4 -7.22 19.26 4.68
N GLU A 5 -7.98 18.21 4.90
CA GLU A 5 -7.52 17.06 5.64
C GLU A 5 -6.33 16.40 4.92
N PRO A 6 -5.27 15.97 5.63
CA PRO A 6 -4.15 15.29 5.01
C PRO A 6 -4.61 13.95 4.41
N ALA A 7 -4.06 13.58 3.27
CA ALA A 7 -4.29 12.27 2.68
C ALA A 7 -3.50 11.20 3.45
N ILE A 8 -4.16 10.09 3.75
CA ILE A 8 -3.57 8.97 4.50
C ILE A 8 -3.01 7.96 3.50
N ARG A 9 -1.75 7.55 3.67
CA ARG A 9 -1.17 6.44 2.89
C ARG A 9 -1.87 5.15 3.27
N ILE A 10 -2.35 4.43 2.25
CA ILE A 10 -3.17 3.24 2.44
C ILE A 10 -2.98 2.29 1.25
N THR A 11 -3.23 1.02 1.45
CA THR A 11 -3.28 0.02 0.38
C THR A 11 -4.69 -0.05 -0.22
N THR A 12 -4.81 -0.52 -1.47
CA THR A 12 -6.14 -0.78 -2.06
C THR A 12 -6.92 -1.81 -1.24
N ALA A 13 -6.23 -2.80 -0.65
CA ALA A 13 -6.88 -3.82 0.17
C ALA A 13 -7.61 -3.22 1.38
N GLU A 14 -6.99 -2.28 2.10
CA GLU A 14 -7.65 -1.59 3.21
C GLU A 14 -8.74 -0.62 2.73
N LEU A 15 -8.46 0.12 1.67
CA LEU A 15 -9.36 1.15 1.15
C LEU A 15 -10.65 0.53 0.59
N LEU A 16 -10.53 -0.57 -0.14
CA LEU A 16 -11.69 -1.32 -0.65
C LEU A 16 -12.47 -2.01 0.48
N GLY A 17 -11.83 -2.31 1.61
CA GLY A 17 -12.46 -2.84 2.80
C GLY A 17 -13.21 -1.81 3.66
N ALA A 18 -13.20 -0.51 3.29
CA ALA A 18 -14.00 0.48 4.02
C ALA A 18 -15.51 0.21 3.82
N ASP A 19 -16.23 -0.04 4.90
CA ASP A 19 -17.61 -0.56 4.88
C ASP A 19 -18.59 0.16 5.81
N GLU A 20 -18.12 1.17 6.55
CA GLU A 20 -18.95 1.93 7.49
C GLU A 20 -18.71 3.43 7.36
N VAL A 21 -19.68 4.23 7.74
CA VAL A 21 -19.57 5.68 7.87
C VAL A 21 -19.61 6.07 9.33
N VAL A 22 -18.64 6.84 9.77
CA VAL A 22 -18.62 7.41 11.12
C VAL A 22 -18.58 8.93 11.03
N VAL A 23 -19.13 9.59 12.04
CA VAL A 23 -19.08 11.06 12.14
C VAL A 23 -18.11 11.41 13.26
N ASP A 24 -17.10 12.20 12.97
CA ASP A 24 -16.16 12.70 13.97
C ASP A 24 -16.76 13.81 14.84
N GLU A 25 -16.01 14.27 15.82
CA GLU A 25 -16.47 15.35 16.73
C GLU A 25 -16.67 16.70 16.02
N GLY A 26 -16.03 16.89 14.88
CA GLY A 26 -16.21 18.06 14.02
C GLY A 26 -17.44 17.98 13.11
N GLY A 27 -18.23 16.90 13.19
CA GLY A 27 -19.38 16.63 12.33
C GLY A 27 -19.02 16.19 10.93
N GLN A 28 -17.75 15.77 10.68
CA GLN A 28 -17.31 15.30 9.39
C GLN A 28 -17.60 13.81 9.24
N SER A 29 -18.24 13.43 8.12
CA SER A 29 -18.44 12.03 7.76
C SER A 29 -17.13 11.43 7.20
N LEU A 30 -16.71 10.32 7.78
CA LEU A 30 -15.50 9.59 7.43
C LEU A 30 -15.84 8.15 7.06
N ALA A 31 -15.18 7.60 6.07
CA ALA A 31 -15.21 6.18 5.80
C ALA A 31 -14.37 5.44 6.86
N LEU A 32 -14.89 4.35 7.40
CA LEU A 32 -14.19 3.52 8.37
C LEU A 32 -13.79 2.21 7.71
N THR A 33 -12.48 1.91 7.72
CA THR A 33 -11.96 0.64 7.19
C THR A 33 -12.23 -0.53 8.13
N GLU A 34 -12.09 -1.75 7.65
CA GLU A 34 -12.20 -2.98 8.45
C GLU A 34 -11.26 -2.96 9.67
N LEU A 35 -10.09 -2.33 9.56
CA LEU A 35 -9.11 -2.16 10.64
C LEU A 35 -9.35 -0.91 11.50
N GLY A 36 -10.51 -0.27 11.38
CA GLY A 36 -10.86 0.88 12.22
C GLY A 36 -10.11 2.17 11.86
N LEU A 37 -9.57 2.32 10.66
CA LEU A 37 -8.97 3.56 10.19
C LEU A 37 -10.04 4.48 9.60
N PRO A 38 -10.37 5.63 10.22
CA PRO A 38 -11.32 6.59 9.65
C PRO A 38 -10.59 7.52 8.69
N LEU A 39 -11.11 7.67 7.47
CA LEU A 39 -10.52 8.52 6.44
C LEU A 39 -11.57 9.13 5.51
N SER A 40 -11.24 10.29 4.95
CA SER A 40 -11.96 10.91 3.84
C SER A 40 -11.06 11.03 2.60
N ARG A 41 -9.74 11.15 2.80
CA ARG A 41 -8.74 11.31 1.74
C ARG A 41 -7.64 10.26 1.88
N PHE A 42 -7.18 9.76 0.75
CA PHE A 42 -6.14 8.73 0.70
C PHE A 42 -5.04 9.09 -0.30
N LEU A 43 -3.86 8.54 -0.06
CA LEU A 43 -2.73 8.54 -0.98
C LEU A 43 -2.41 7.09 -1.33
N LEU A 44 -2.40 6.79 -2.62
CA LEU A 44 -2.12 5.48 -3.18
C LEU A 44 -1.04 5.59 -4.24
N ALA A 45 -0.17 4.60 -4.31
CA ALA A 45 0.81 4.45 -5.39
C ALA A 45 0.56 3.14 -6.13
N GLY A 46 0.63 3.17 -7.46
CA GLY A 46 0.35 1.99 -8.27
C GLY A 46 0.64 2.19 -9.74
N LYS A 47 0.21 1.23 -10.55
CA LYS A 47 0.27 1.28 -12.00
C LYS A 47 -1.00 1.91 -12.56
N TYR A 48 -0.85 2.79 -13.53
CA TYR A 48 -1.97 3.37 -14.25
C TYR A 48 -2.56 2.34 -15.23
N GLY A 49 -3.83 1.98 -15.05
CA GLY A 49 -4.53 0.99 -15.86
C GLY A 49 -5.34 1.57 -17.01
N GLY A 50 -5.19 2.87 -17.27
CA GLY A 50 -5.88 3.57 -18.35
C GLY A 50 -7.11 4.35 -17.91
N ARG A 51 -7.70 5.05 -18.89
CA ARG A 51 -8.89 5.88 -18.77
C ARG A 51 -10.04 5.26 -19.57
N SER A 52 -11.25 5.38 -19.07
CA SER A 52 -12.50 5.13 -19.81
C SER A 52 -13.49 6.25 -19.58
N ASP A 53 -14.33 6.48 -20.59
CA ASP A 53 -15.41 7.47 -20.53
C ASP A 53 -16.75 6.71 -20.50
N GLU A 54 -17.43 6.72 -19.34
CA GLU A 54 -18.67 5.99 -19.11
C GLU A 54 -19.75 6.89 -18.52
N ASN A 55 -20.91 6.95 -19.14
CA ASN A 55 -22.07 7.71 -18.65
C ASN A 55 -21.72 9.16 -18.27
N GLU A 56 -21.05 9.88 -19.16
CA GLU A 56 -20.58 11.27 -18.96
C GLU A 56 -19.57 11.44 -17.81
N ARG A 57 -18.96 10.36 -17.36
CA ARG A 57 -17.93 10.38 -16.33
C ARG A 57 -16.64 9.82 -16.88
N ILE A 58 -15.55 10.48 -16.51
CA ILE A 58 -14.22 9.97 -16.78
C ILE A 58 -13.83 9.08 -15.60
N LEU A 59 -13.45 7.85 -15.91
CA LEU A 59 -12.97 6.87 -14.96
C LEU A 59 -11.51 6.59 -15.24
N ILE A 60 -10.70 6.45 -14.19
CA ILE A 60 -9.35 5.95 -14.31
C ILE A 60 -9.21 4.66 -13.48
N ARG A 61 -8.38 3.76 -13.96
CA ARG A 61 -8.00 2.57 -13.22
C ARG A 61 -6.57 2.71 -12.70
N VAL A 62 -6.37 2.33 -11.46
CA VAL A 62 -5.04 2.24 -10.83
C VAL A 62 -4.98 0.92 -10.07
N SER A 63 -3.88 0.20 -10.23
CA SER A 63 -3.61 -1.05 -9.50
C SER A 63 -2.42 -0.88 -8.60
N ASP A 64 -2.56 -1.26 -7.34
CA ASP A 64 -1.40 -1.51 -6.49
C ASP A 64 -1.07 -3.00 -6.50
N TYR A 65 -0.24 -3.40 -5.56
CA TYR A 65 0.15 -4.79 -5.41
C TYR A 65 -1.02 -5.73 -5.07
N PHE A 66 -2.08 -5.23 -4.46
CA PHE A 66 -3.17 -6.03 -3.90
C PHE A 66 -4.39 -6.10 -4.82
N ASN A 67 -4.82 -4.98 -5.36
CA ASN A 67 -6.06 -4.90 -6.14
C ASN A 67 -6.02 -3.79 -7.19
N ASP A 68 -6.96 -3.89 -8.12
CA ASP A 68 -7.33 -2.81 -9.02
C ASP A 68 -8.40 -1.92 -8.37
N MET A 69 -8.32 -0.63 -8.62
CA MET A 69 -9.28 0.34 -8.14
C MET A 69 -9.67 1.31 -9.26
N THR A 70 -10.96 1.61 -9.35
CA THR A 70 -11.48 2.62 -10.29
C THR A 70 -11.82 3.90 -9.53
N LEU A 71 -11.34 5.03 -10.06
CA LEU A 71 -11.63 6.36 -9.53
C LEU A 71 -12.42 7.17 -10.55
N VAL A 72 -13.37 7.94 -10.05
CA VAL A 72 -14.11 8.93 -10.83
C VAL A 72 -13.27 10.20 -10.88
N VAL A 73 -13.02 10.73 -12.07
CA VAL A 73 -12.42 12.05 -12.25
C VAL A 73 -13.51 13.09 -12.06
N GLY A 74 -13.38 13.91 -11.02
CA GLY A 74 -14.37 14.95 -10.72
C GLY A 74 -14.26 16.15 -11.64
N ASN A 75 -15.30 16.98 -11.69
CA ASN A 75 -15.36 18.17 -12.53
C ASN A 75 -14.24 19.19 -12.27
N TYR A 76 -13.61 19.15 -11.09
CA TYR A 76 -12.43 19.97 -10.77
C TYR A 76 -11.19 19.62 -11.58
N PHE A 77 -11.17 18.44 -12.22
CA PHE A 77 -10.09 17.97 -13.09
C PHE A 77 -10.30 18.33 -14.57
N ALA A 78 -11.43 18.94 -14.92
CA ALA A 78 -11.74 19.27 -16.32
C ALA A 78 -10.68 20.16 -16.99
N GLU A 79 -9.98 20.98 -16.21
CA GLU A 79 -8.88 21.84 -16.66
C GLU A 79 -7.52 21.13 -16.70
N SER A 80 -7.42 19.92 -16.16
CA SER A 80 -6.15 19.16 -16.02
C SER A 80 -6.18 17.83 -16.78
N LEU A 81 -7.09 17.65 -17.72
CA LEU A 81 -7.21 16.40 -18.49
C LEU A 81 -5.96 16.11 -19.35
N GLU A 82 -5.19 17.13 -19.69
CA GLU A 82 -3.93 17.01 -20.42
C GLU A 82 -2.92 16.09 -19.72
N ILE A 83 -2.96 16.00 -18.39
CA ILE A 83 -2.07 15.12 -17.63
C ILE A 83 -2.24 13.64 -18.02
N PHE A 84 -3.44 13.23 -18.45
CA PHE A 84 -3.70 11.85 -18.90
C PHE A 84 -3.12 11.54 -20.27
N GLU A 85 -2.74 12.55 -21.06
CA GLU A 85 -2.05 12.38 -22.34
C GLU A 85 -0.56 12.06 -22.13
N GLU A 86 -0.01 12.44 -20.98
CA GLU A 86 1.40 12.20 -20.62
C GLU A 86 1.61 10.87 -19.88
N ILE A 87 0.53 10.22 -19.42
CA ILE A 87 0.59 8.98 -18.64
C ILE A 87 0.12 7.81 -19.50
N ASN A 88 1.02 6.87 -19.79
CA ASN A 88 0.70 5.65 -20.51
C ASN A 88 0.21 4.55 -19.56
N VAL A 89 -0.55 3.59 -20.11
CA VAL A 89 -0.91 2.37 -19.37
C VAL A 89 0.38 1.70 -18.87
N GLU A 90 0.35 1.18 -17.63
CA GLU A 90 1.48 0.62 -16.88
C GLU A 90 2.50 1.65 -16.34
N ASP A 91 2.34 2.93 -16.62
CA ASP A 91 3.19 3.94 -15.97
C ASP A 91 2.96 3.94 -14.44
N PRO A 92 4.05 4.07 -13.65
CA PRO A 92 3.96 4.22 -12.21
C PRO A 92 3.41 5.60 -11.85
N VAL A 93 2.38 5.61 -10.99
CA VAL A 93 1.71 6.83 -10.55
C VAL A 93 1.53 6.87 -9.02
N VAL A 94 1.48 8.08 -8.50
CA VAL A 94 0.97 8.38 -7.16
C VAL A 94 -0.29 9.22 -7.32
N ILE A 95 -1.33 8.84 -6.60
CA ILE A 95 -2.62 9.52 -6.62
C ILE A 95 -3.01 10.00 -5.21
N VAL A 96 -3.68 11.13 -5.17
CA VAL A 96 -4.48 11.56 -4.03
C VAL A 96 -5.93 11.44 -4.43
N GLY A 97 -6.73 10.83 -3.59
CA GLY A 97 -8.15 10.66 -3.83
C GLY A 97 -8.98 10.88 -2.58
N LYS A 98 -10.27 10.94 -2.81
CA LYS A 98 -11.30 11.04 -1.78
C LYS A 98 -12.22 9.84 -1.85
N ILE A 99 -12.54 9.25 -0.70
CA ILE A 99 -13.58 8.23 -0.58
C ILE A 99 -14.90 8.88 -0.16
N SER A 100 -15.99 8.46 -0.79
CA SER A 100 -17.35 8.80 -0.41
C SER A 100 -18.15 7.51 -0.24
N LEU A 101 -18.70 7.33 0.94
CA LEU A 101 -19.66 6.27 1.23
C LEU A 101 -21.04 6.93 1.39
N SER A 102 -22.05 6.30 0.81
CA SER A 102 -23.45 6.70 0.97
C SER A 102 -24.31 5.47 1.13
N THR A 103 -25.27 5.54 2.03
CA THR A 103 -26.26 4.47 2.22
C THR A 103 -27.58 4.94 1.63
N THR A 104 -28.08 4.22 0.63
CA THR A 104 -29.36 4.48 0.01
C THR A 104 -30.15 3.17 0.02
N GLN A 105 -31.37 3.17 0.58
CA GLN A 105 -32.23 1.99 0.65
C GLN A 105 -31.55 0.72 1.18
N ASN A 106 -30.77 0.84 2.26
CA ASN A 106 -29.96 -0.23 2.86
C ASN A 106 -28.84 -0.80 1.96
N GLN A 107 -28.54 -0.15 0.86
CA GLN A 107 -27.37 -0.48 0.04
C GLN A 107 -26.29 0.58 0.23
N MET A 108 -25.10 0.13 0.60
CA MET A 108 -23.92 0.99 0.68
C MET A 108 -23.33 1.19 -0.70
N SER A 109 -23.24 2.43 -1.13
CA SER A 109 -22.52 2.83 -2.33
C SER A 109 -21.17 3.42 -1.96
N LYS A 110 -20.12 2.90 -2.57
CA LYS A 110 -18.74 3.33 -2.36
C LYS A 110 -18.22 3.94 -3.66
N ARG A 111 -17.68 5.16 -3.56
CA ARG A 111 -17.09 5.86 -4.71
C ARG A 111 -15.75 6.47 -4.32
N PHE A 112 -14.80 6.34 -5.22
CA PHE A 112 -13.48 6.94 -5.09
C PHE A 112 -13.35 8.06 -6.12
N TYR A 113 -12.96 9.23 -5.68
CA TYR A 113 -12.79 10.39 -6.54
C TYR A 113 -11.32 10.75 -6.61
N LEU A 114 -10.83 10.98 -7.82
CA LEU A 114 -9.49 11.50 -8.04
C LEU A 114 -9.43 12.97 -7.65
N GLU A 115 -8.43 13.36 -6.85
CA GLU A 115 -8.09 14.75 -6.54
C GLU A 115 -6.77 15.19 -7.17
N GLU A 116 -5.82 14.26 -7.32
CA GLU A 116 -4.51 14.53 -7.91
C GLU A 116 -3.92 13.23 -8.44
N ILE A 117 -3.21 13.30 -9.56
CA ILE A 117 -2.41 12.20 -10.10
C ILE A 117 -1.07 12.74 -10.57
N ARG A 118 0.00 12.00 -10.31
CA ARG A 118 1.34 12.32 -10.76
C ARG A 118 2.05 11.07 -11.25
N LYS A 119 2.64 11.13 -12.43
CA LYS A 119 3.62 10.13 -12.89
C LYS A 119 4.87 10.22 -12.03
N VAL A 120 5.40 9.09 -11.64
CA VAL A 120 6.58 8.95 -10.79
C VAL A 120 7.53 7.92 -11.38
N SER A 121 8.71 7.76 -10.80
CA SER A 121 9.58 6.63 -11.14
C SER A 121 9.07 5.33 -10.52
N GLU A 122 9.47 4.19 -11.10
CA GLU A 122 9.18 2.87 -10.54
C GLU A 122 9.69 2.74 -9.09
N THR A 123 10.83 3.33 -8.79
CA THR A 123 11.44 3.34 -7.45
C THR A 123 10.60 4.14 -6.47
N GLU A 124 10.13 5.33 -6.85
CA GLU A 124 9.24 6.12 -6.01
C GLU A 124 7.92 5.40 -5.73
N MET A 125 7.30 4.81 -6.77
CA MET A 125 6.08 4.03 -6.59
C MET A 125 6.27 2.89 -5.58
N LYS A 126 7.34 2.09 -5.74
CA LYS A 126 7.65 1.00 -4.80
C LYS A 126 7.91 1.50 -3.39
N TYR A 127 8.60 2.63 -3.24
CA TYR A 127 8.82 3.25 -1.93
C TYR A 127 7.50 3.63 -1.26
N PHE A 128 6.57 4.28 -1.99
CA PHE A 128 5.26 4.62 -1.43
C PHE A 128 4.42 3.39 -1.08
N GLN A 129 4.48 2.33 -1.90
CA GLN A 129 3.80 1.06 -1.62
C GLN A 129 4.39 0.38 -0.38
N ALA A 130 5.72 0.30 -0.27
CA ALA A 130 6.38 -0.26 0.90
C ALA A 130 6.04 0.48 2.19
N LEU A 131 5.97 1.82 2.15
CA LEU A 131 5.52 2.63 3.30
C LEU A 131 4.07 2.35 3.67
N ALA A 132 3.17 2.20 2.69
CA ALA A 132 1.77 1.88 2.97
C ALA A 132 1.65 0.51 3.67
N VAL A 133 2.40 -0.49 3.21
CA VAL A 133 2.45 -1.84 3.83
C VAL A 133 3.09 -1.79 5.22
N ALA A 134 4.15 -1.01 5.42
CA ALA A 134 4.77 -0.84 6.75
C ALA A 134 3.79 -0.23 7.76
N PHE A 135 3.04 0.81 7.38
CA PHE A 135 2.00 1.38 8.22
C PHE A 135 0.82 0.42 8.46
N LEU A 136 0.46 -0.38 7.46
CA LEU A 136 -0.53 -1.44 7.64
C LEU A 136 -0.06 -2.46 8.68
N LYS A 137 1.17 -2.96 8.56
CA LYS A 137 1.77 -3.91 9.50
C LYS A 137 1.80 -3.36 10.93
N GLU A 138 2.27 -2.14 11.12
CA GLU A 138 2.29 -1.47 12.42
C GLU A 138 0.88 -1.38 13.05
N ARG A 139 -0.13 -1.01 12.25
CA ARG A 139 -1.53 -0.97 12.73
C ARG A 139 -2.02 -2.34 13.14
N ILE A 140 -1.76 -3.38 12.35
CA ILE A 140 -2.16 -4.77 12.67
C ILE A 140 -1.55 -5.21 14.00
N GLU A 141 -0.25 -4.96 14.21
CA GLU A 141 0.45 -5.33 15.45
C GLU A 141 -0.14 -4.61 16.67
N LYS A 142 -0.46 -3.32 16.55
CA LYS A 142 -1.11 -2.54 17.61
C LYS A 142 -2.54 -3.05 17.87
N ILE A 143 -3.31 -3.33 16.81
CA ILE A 143 -4.68 -3.86 16.94
C ILE A 143 -4.68 -5.26 17.58
N ALA A 144 -3.72 -6.12 17.25
CA ALA A 144 -3.58 -7.43 17.88
C ALA A 144 -3.35 -7.30 19.40
N LYS A 145 -2.56 -6.31 19.84
CA LYS A 145 -2.39 -5.99 21.28
C LYS A 145 -3.69 -5.51 21.92
N VAL A 146 -4.47 -4.67 21.21
CA VAL A 146 -5.80 -4.22 21.67
C VAL A 146 -6.74 -5.42 21.88
N ILE A 147 -6.76 -6.32 20.89
CA ILE A 147 -7.64 -7.51 20.94
C ILE A 147 -7.24 -8.40 22.13
N SER A 148 -5.96 -8.69 22.29
CA SER A 148 -5.46 -9.57 23.35
C SER A 148 -5.63 -8.99 24.78
N SER A 149 -5.56 -7.66 24.92
CA SER A 149 -5.79 -6.98 26.21
C SER A 149 -7.27 -6.77 26.56
N GLY A 150 -8.17 -6.95 25.61
CA GLY A 150 -9.59 -6.64 25.79
C GLY A 150 -9.92 -5.15 25.90
N MET A 151 -8.95 -4.27 25.63
CA MET A 151 -9.09 -2.82 25.70
C MET A 151 -10.20 -2.30 24.79
N ARG A 152 -11.07 -1.43 25.33
CA ARG A 152 -12.21 -0.85 24.59
C ARG A 152 -12.37 0.64 24.85
N ASP A 153 -11.75 1.16 25.91
CA ASP A 153 -11.81 2.59 26.22
C ASP A 153 -11.10 3.41 25.16
N ARG A 154 -11.76 4.48 24.71
CA ARG A 154 -11.28 5.33 23.62
C ARG A 154 -9.96 6.04 23.94
N GLN A 155 -9.76 6.47 25.19
CA GLN A 155 -8.54 7.18 25.58
C GLN A 155 -7.35 6.21 25.61
N GLU A 156 -7.56 5.02 26.17
CA GLU A 156 -6.56 3.94 26.15
C GLU A 156 -6.18 3.53 24.73
N LEU A 157 -7.19 3.35 23.86
CA LEU A 157 -6.98 3.05 22.43
C LEU A 157 -6.19 4.16 21.73
N SER A 158 -6.50 5.43 22.01
CA SER A 158 -5.80 6.57 21.42
C SER A 158 -4.34 6.65 21.88
N ALA A 159 -4.07 6.34 23.14
CA ALA A 159 -2.73 6.28 23.68
C ALA A 159 -1.90 5.15 23.05
N LEU A 160 -2.47 3.93 22.94
CA LEU A 160 -1.78 2.79 22.36
C LEU A 160 -1.50 2.99 20.86
N MET A 161 -2.43 3.60 20.15
CA MET A 161 -2.29 3.86 18.70
C MET A 161 -1.42 5.08 18.39
N ASP A 162 -0.97 5.84 19.38
CA ASP A 162 -0.29 7.14 19.23
C ASP A 162 -1.08 8.10 18.33
N SER A 163 -2.41 7.96 18.32
CA SER A 163 -3.29 8.70 17.43
C SER A 163 -4.72 8.71 17.95
N TYR A 164 -5.21 9.91 18.28
CA TYR A 164 -6.60 10.13 18.64
C TYR A 164 -7.57 9.64 17.56
N ARG A 165 -7.25 9.88 16.29
CA ARG A 165 -8.06 9.47 15.14
C ARG A 165 -8.18 7.95 15.04
N LEU A 166 -7.07 7.22 15.19
CA LEU A 166 -7.08 5.75 15.17
C LEU A 166 -7.81 5.19 16.38
N GLY A 167 -7.61 5.74 17.58
CA GLY A 167 -8.33 5.33 18.78
C GLY A 167 -9.84 5.52 18.65
N PHE A 168 -10.28 6.67 18.11
CA PHE A 168 -11.67 6.92 17.76
C PHE A 168 -12.24 5.87 16.79
N GLY A 169 -11.53 5.63 15.70
CA GLY A 169 -11.97 4.70 14.67
C GLY A 169 -12.06 3.26 15.17
N LEU A 170 -11.08 2.81 15.97
CA LEU A 170 -11.10 1.48 16.60
C LEU A 170 -12.27 1.34 17.58
N SER A 171 -12.51 2.34 18.45
CA SER A 171 -13.66 2.35 19.35
C SER A 171 -14.97 2.18 18.58
N LYS A 172 -15.14 2.96 17.50
CA LYS A 172 -16.31 2.85 16.61
C LYS A 172 -16.40 1.50 15.92
N ARG A 173 -15.29 0.93 15.48
CA ARG A 173 -15.29 -0.40 14.86
C ARG A 173 -15.74 -1.49 15.83
N PHE A 174 -15.27 -1.46 17.06
CA PHE A 174 -15.73 -2.38 18.10
C PHE A 174 -17.21 -2.20 18.47
N GLU A 175 -17.69 -0.93 18.53
CA GLU A 175 -19.12 -0.65 18.75
C GLU A 175 -19.99 -1.24 17.63
N LEU A 176 -19.57 -1.12 16.37
CA LEU A 176 -20.37 -1.54 15.21
C LEU A 176 -20.29 -3.05 14.91
N LYS A 177 -19.13 -3.66 15.08
CA LYS A 177 -18.87 -5.04 14.64
C LYS A 177 -18.48 -6.00 15.77
N GLY A 178 -18.20 -5.50 16.97
CA GLY A 178 -17.79 -6.29 18.14
C GLY A 178 -16.36 -6.86 18.05
N SER A 179 -15.84 -7.11 16.87
CA SER A 179 -14.50 -7.67 16.64
C SER A 179 -13.84 -7.10 15.38
N ILE A 180 -12.54 -7.29 15.28
CA ILE A 180 -11.73 -6.92 14.11
C ILE A 180 -10.96 -8.16 13.66
N ASP A 181 -11.12 -8.55 12.40
CA ASP A 181 -10.35 -9.62 11.78
C ASP A 181 -9.01 -9.06 11.28
N VAL A 182 -7.94 -9.35 12.02
CA VAL A 182 -6.58 -8.97 11.64
C VAL A 182 -5.88 -10.02 10.79
N GLU A 183 -6.32 -11.26 10.83
CA GLU A 183 -5.66 -12.40 10.18
C GLU A 183 -5.66 -12.25 8.66
N LYS A 184 -6.79 -11.80 8.10
CA LYS A 184 -6.91 -11.46 6.68
C LYS A 184 -5.80 -10.51 6.23
N PHE A 185 -5.52 -9.47 6.99
CA PHE A 185 -4.52 -8.45 6.66
C PHE A 185 -3.10 -8.91 6.95
N LEU A 186 -2.88 -9.75 7.96
CA LEU A 186 -1.59 -10.42 8.18
C LEU A 186 -1.19 -11.27 6.98
N ASN A 187 -2.13 -12.05 6.45
CA ASN A 187 -1.91 -12.86 5.26
C ASN A 187 -1.58 -12.01 4.03
N LEU A 188 -2.22 -10.86 3.86
CA LEU A 188 -1.90 -9.91 2.80
C LEU A 188 -0.48 -9.35 2.92
N VAL A 189 -0.08 -8.92 4.12
CA VAL A 189 1.28 -8.42 4.39
C VAL A 189 2.32 -9.51 4.14
N SER A 190 2.08 -10.74 4.61
CA SER A 190 2.97 -11.88 4.39
C SER A 190 3.13 -12.18 2.89
N SER A 191 2.01 -12.23 2.15
CA SER A 191 2.02 -12.44 0.70
C SER A 191 2.81 -11.36 -0.04
N PHE A 192 2.68 -10.09 0.37
CA PHE A 192 3.47 -8.99 -0.20
C PHE A 192 4.96 -9.18 0.04
N THR A 193 5.33 -9.50 1.29
CA THR A 193 6.73 -9.71 1.69
C THR A 193 7.36 -10.88 0.95
N GLU A 194 6.65 -12.02 0.85
CA GLU A 194 7.12 -13.18 0.11
C GLU A 194 7.35 -12.90 -1.38
N LYS A 195 6.42 -12.21 -2.03
CA LYS A 195 6.59 -11.89 -3.45
C LYS A 195 7.72 -10.87 -3.68
N LEU A 196 7.91 -9.94 -2.75
CA LEU A 196 9.02 -9.00 -2.82
C LEU A 196 10.35 -9.75 -2.69
N SER A 197 10.46 -10.67 -1.72
CA SER A 197 11.62 -11.54 -1.54
C SER A 197 11.87 -12.40 -2.78
N ARG A 198 10.86 -13.10 -3.32
CA ARG A 198 11.00 -13.90 -4.54
C ARG A 198 11.50 -13.07 -5.74
N LYS A 199 11.01 -11.84 -5.89
CA LYS A 199 11.46 -10.94 -6.94
C LYS A 199 12.91 -10.50 -6.73
N ASN A 200 13.29 -10.17 -5.51
CA ASN A 200 14.66 -9.78 -5.16
C ASN A 200 15.62 -10.95 -5.43
N ARG A 201 15.26 -12.16 -4.97
CA ARG A 201 16.00 -13.39 -5.22
C ARG A 201 16.24 -13.62 -6.71
N GLN A 202 15.20 -13.49 -7.54
CA GLN A 202 15.32 -13.68 -8.98
C GLN A 202 16.27 -12.65 -9.61
N ILE A 203 16.19 -11.39 -9.21
CA ILE A 203 17.08 -10.32 -9.70
C ILE A 203 18.54 -10.62 -9.38
N VAL A 204 18.84 -11.05 -8.15
CA VAL A 204 20.20 -11.42 -7.74
C VAL A 204 20.68 -12.65 -8.51
N LEU A 205 19.84 -13.67 -8.62
CA LEU A 205 20.16 -14.91 -9.30
C LEU A 205 20.46 -14.72 -10.80
N ASP A 206 19.63 -13.91 -11.47
CA ASP A 206 19.81 -13.64 -12.90
C ASP A 206 21.13 -12.90 -13.17
N GLU A 207 21.48 -11.90 -12.34
CA GLU A 207 22.73 -11.16 -12.46
C GLU A 207 23.96 -12.05 -12.26
N ILE A 208 23.87 -13.00 -11.32
CA ILE A 208 24.97 -13.98 -11.08
C ILE A 208 25.08 -14.97 -12.23
N LYS A 209 23.96 -15.45 -12.76
CA LYS A 209 23.94 -16.37 -13.92
C LYS A 209 24.58 -15.73 -15.17
N GLU A 210 24.28 -14.48 -15.43
CA GLU A 210 24.86 -13.74 -16.55
C GLU A 210 26.38 -13.53 -16.42
N SER A 211 26.85 -13.38 -15.19
CA SER A 211 28.24 -13.03 -14.90
C SER A 211 29.19 -14.23 -14.77
N LYS A 212 28.67 -15.47 -14.71
CA LYS A 212 29.37 -16.72 -14.38
C LYS A 212 30.00 -16.73 -12.98
N GLU A 213 30.80 -15.71 -12.66
CA GLU A 213 31.34 -15.43 -11.33
C GLU A 213 31.26 -13.92 -11.10
N ILE A 214 30.83 -13.51 -9.90
CA ILE A 214 30.69 -12.09 -9.55
C ILE A 214 31.07 -11.87 -8.09
N SER A 215 31.79 -10.77 -7.83
CA SER A 215 32.06 -10.36 -6.45
C SER A 215 30.86 -9.62 -5.84
N LEU A 216 30.74 -9.65 -4.50
CA LEU A 216 29.73 -8.88 -3.76
C LEU A 216 29.73 -7.41 -4.17
N GLU A 217 30.90 -6.78 -4.22
CA GLU A 217 31.03 -5.36 -4.52
C GLU A 217 30.56 -5.04 -5.96
N GLU A 218 30.86 -5.89 -6.92
CA GLU A 218 30.40 -5.74 -8.30
C GLU A 218 28.88 -5.97 -8.40
N LEU A 219 28.35 -6.97 -7.69
CA LEU A 219 26.92 -7.25 -7.65
C LEU A 219 26.13 -6.08 -7.04
N VAL A 220 26.63 -5.53 -5.92
CA VAL A 220 26.05 -4.34 -5.29
C VAL A 220 26.09 -3.15 -6.25
N ARG A 221 27.20 -2.92 -6.95
CA ARG A 221 27.32 -1.83 -7.91
C ARG A 221 26.30 -1.96 -9.05
N ARG A 222 26.10 -3.14 -9.60
CA ARG A 222 25.18 -3.38 -10.73
C ARG A 222 23.71 -3.29 -10.30
N LEU A 223 23.41 -3.72 -9.09
CA LEU A 223 22.04 -3.74 -8.57
C LEU A 223 21.67 -2.50 -7.74
N ALA A 224 22.56 -1.52 -7.56
CA ALA A 224 22.36 -0.33 -6.74
C ALA A 224 21.09 0.48 -7.09
N SER A 225 20.65 0.46 -8.35
CA SER A 225 19.42 1.11 -8.79
C SER A 225 18.14 0.28 -8.53
N LYS A 226 18.29 -1.00 -8.18
CA LYS A 226 17.16 -1.96 -8.05
C LYS A 226 16.90 -2.35 -6.60
N MET A 227 17.95 -2.43 -5.76
CA MET A 227 17.83 -2.89 -4.37
C MET A 227 19.00 -2.40 -3.50
N SER A 228 18.79 -2.37 -2.17
CA SER A 228 19.84 -2.00 -1.22
C SER A 228 20.89 -3.09 -1.06
N ARG A 229 22.06 -2.71 -0.50
CA ARG A 229 23.14 -3.65 -0.19
C ARG A 229 22.66 -4.74 0.78
N GLU A 230 21.95 -4.34 1.84
CA GLU A 230 21.43 -5.27 2.84
C GLU A 230 20.53 -6.34 2.23
N ASN A 231 19.65 -5.94 1.33
CA ASN A 231 18.76 -6.88 0.63
C ASN A 231 19.54 -7.83 -0.30
N ILE A 232 20.62 -7.34 -0.95
CA ILE A 232 21.48 -8.18 -1.78
C ILE A 232 22.21 -9.22 -0.91
N GLU A 233 22.77 -8.80 0.23
CA GLU A 233 23.48 -9.68 1.15
C GLU A 233 22.53 -10.74 1.78
N GLU A 234 21.32 -10.34 2.12
CA GLU A 234 20.28 -11.26 2.61
C GLU A 234 19.92 -12.33 1.57
N GLU A 235 19.65 -11.91 0.33
CA GLU A 235 19.30 -12.85 -0.74
C GLU A 235 20.48 -13.75 -1.14
N LEU A 236 21.72 -13.25 -1.11
CA LEU A 236 22.91 -14.08 -1.30
C LEU A 236 23.00 -15.17 -0.20
N GLY A 237 22.75 -14.80 1.06
CA GLY A 237 22.74 -15.74 2.17
C GLY A 237 21.66 -16.83 1.97
N ASN A 238 20.48 -16.45 1.55
CA ASN A 238 19.38 -17.37 1.24
C ASN A 238 19.75 -18.33 0.08
N LEU A 239 20.29 -17.81 -1.01
CA LEU A 239 20.69 -18.58 -2.18
C LEU A 239 21.84 -19.55 -1.89
N LEU A 240 22.79 -19.16 -1.03
CA LEU A 240 23.87 -20.04 -0.55
C LEU A 240 23.33 -21.17 0.33
N ASN A 241 22.43 -20.85 1.26
CA ASN A 241 21.80 -21.84 2.15
C ASN A 241 20.96 -22.87 1.37
N ASP A 242 20.31 -22.43 0.29
CA ASP A 242 19.51 -23.29 -0.57
C ASP A 242 20.37 -24.08 -1.58
N GLY A 243 21.68 -23.82 -1.63
CA GLY A 243 22.60 -24.50 -2.53
C GLY A 243 22.51 -24.07 -4.00
N GLU A 244 21.80 -22.99 -4.31
CA GLU A 244 21.73 -22.44 -5.68
C GLU A 244 22.97 -21.64 -6.06
N LEU A 245 23.71 -21.18 -5.06
CA LEU A 245 25.00 -20.52 -5.23
C LEU A 245 26.10 -21.25 -4.47
N MET A 246 27.34 -21.07 -4.93
CA MET A 246 28.54 -21.41 -4.16
C MET A 246 29.48 -20.21 -4.09
N GLU A 247 30.11 -20.04 -2.94
CA GLU A 247 31.21 -19.11 -2.78
C GLU A 247 32.50 -19.79 -3.27
N VAL A 248 33.00 -19.37 -4.41
CA VAL A 248 34.20 -19.97 -5.02
C VAL A 248 35.51 -19.45 -4.40
N ARG A 249 35.48 -18.26 -3.84
CA ARG A 249 36.50 -17.61 -3.01
C ARG A 249 35.85 -16.48 -2.22
N THR A 250 36.47 -16.03 -1.18
CA THR A 250 35.90 -15.03 -0.26
C THR A 250 35.24 -13.88 -1.02
N GLY A 251 33.93 -13.70 -0.85
CA GLY A 251 33.12 -12.67 -1.45
C GLY A 251 32.91 -12.78 -2.97
N VAL A 252 33.14 -13.97 -3.57
CA VAL A 252 32.89 -14.23 -4.99
C VAL A 252 31.97 -15.44 -5.17
N TYR A 253 30.89 -15.24 -5.85
CA TYR A 253 29.77 -16.16 -5.97
C TYR A 253 29.62 -16.68 -7.40
N ARG A 254 29.17 -17.92 -7.51
CA ARG A 254 28.84 -18.60 -8.76
C ARG A 254 27.53 -19.36 -8.61
N TYR A 255 26.74 -19.36 -9.69
CA TYR A 255 25.53 -20.19 -9.77
C TYR A 255 25.92 -21.68 -9.85
N VAL A 256 25.15 -22.50 -9.12
CA VAL A 256 25.22 -23.97 -9.17
C VAL A 256 24.02 -24.43 -10.01
N PRO A 257 24.24 -25.08 -11.18
CA PRO A 257 23.16 -25.51 -12.05
C PRO A 257 22.37 -26.69 -11.50
#